data_08fddef974440755d0409541fbb6c85c
#
_entry.id   08fddef974440755d0409541fbb6c85c
#
_cell.length_a   1.000
_cell.length_b   1.000
_cell.length_c   1.000
_cell.angle_alpha   90.00
_cell.angle_beta   90.00
_cell.angle_gamma   90.00
#
_symmetry.space_group_name_H-M   'P 1'
#
loop_
_entity.id
_entity.type
_entity.pdbx_description
1 polymer ?
#
loop_
_entity_poly.entity_id
_entity_poly.type
_entity_poly.pdbx_seq_one_letter_code
_entity_poly.pdbx_strand_id
1 'polypeptide(L)'
;NNPYVDDNEPLRIGIDFNIGNMNAVIGVAVGNKFMVIDEIAKSHDTDSIAKEIKSRYPFNKIYIYPDASGGNRSTNATKTDIQILESYGFVNQSALSNPPVRDRVNSVQGLLLNGKGETRLMISKKAVKLIECLELQSYNERGEPDKDAGYDHMNDALGYITWRLFNPLHMGAGRKTGIRLY
;
A
#
# COMPACT_ATOMS: atom_id res chain seq x y z
N ASN A 1 9.82 5.57 -18.08
CA ASN A 1 8.73 4.61 -18.24
C ASN A 1 9.14 3.29 -17.59
N ASN A 2 8.31 2.79 -16.67
CA ASN A 2 8.52 1.47 -16.08
C ASN A 2 8.04 0.43 -17.11
N PRO A 3 8.89 -0.48 -17.62
CA PRO A 3 8.51 -1.42 -18.67
C PRO A 3 7.44 -2.44 -18.24
N TYR A 4 7.05 -2.43 -16.96
CA TYR A 4 6.08 -3.36 -16.38
C TYR A 4 4.70 -2.73 -16.16
N VAL A 5 4.49 -1.47 -16.53
CA VAL A 5 3.21 -0.76 -16.31
C VAL A 5 2.77 -0.09 -17.59
N ASP A 6 1.71 -0.61 -18.16
CA ASP A 6 0.91 0.05 -19.19
C ASP A 6 0.16 1.24 -18.55
N ASP A 7 -0.05 2.32 -19.29
CA ASP A 7 -0.84 3.49 -18.87
C ASP A 7 -2.28 3.13 -18.49
N ASN A 8 -2.79 1.99 -18.92
CA ASN A 8 -4.11 1.46 -18.56
C ASN A 8 -4.11 0.56 -17.31
N GLU A 9 -2.94 0.16 -16.80
CA GLU A 9 -2.87 -0.73 -15.65
C GLU A 9 -3.30 0.00 -14.38
N PRO A 10 -4.32 -0.51 -13.63
CA PRO A 10 -4.75 0.11 -12.39
C PRO A 10 -3.68 -0.02 -11.30
N LEU A 11 -3.23 1.10 -10.77
CA LEU A 11 -2.26 1.13 -9.68
C LEU A 11 -2.94 0.95 -8.32
N ARG A 12 -2.24 0.28 -7.42
CA ARG A 12 -2.58 0.07 -6.01
C ARG A 12 -1.53 0.78 -5.17
N ILE A 13 -1.96 1.76 -4.38
CA ILE A 13 -1.03 2.61 -3.63
C ILE A 13 -1.41 2.57 -2.15
N GLY A 14 -0.52 2.03 -1.33
CA GLY A 14 -0.63 2.13 0.12
C GLY A 14 0.01 3.42 0.61
N ILE A 15 -0.63 4.07 1.57
CA ILE A 15 -0.16 5.35 2.10
C ILE A 15 -0.19 5.30 3.62
N ASP A 16 0.96 5.59 4.22
CA ASP A 16 1.10 5.82 5.66
C ASP A 16 1.18 7.32 5.92
N PHE A 17 0.18 7.85 6.66
CA PHE A 17 0.08 9.26 7.00
C PHE A 17 0.90 9.59 8.25
N ASN A 18 2.15 9.95 8.05
CA ASN A 18 2.99 10.48 9.10
C ASN A 18 3.42 11.90 8.74
N ILE A 19 2.91 12.91 9.45
CA ILE A 19 3.11 14.33 9.13
C ILE A 19 4.61 14.64 9.03
N GLY A 20 5.04 15.23 7.91
CA GLY A 20 6.43 15.52 7.60
C GLY A 20 7.25 14.28 7.16
N ASN A 21 6.65 13.10 7.13
CA ASN A 21 7.30 11.84 6.73
C ASN A 21 6.28 10.86 6.13
N MET A 22 5.45 11.33 5.21
CA MET A 22 4.47 10.49 4.53
C MET A 22 5.13 9.54 3.55
N ASN A 23 4.65 8.32 3.49
CA ASN A 23 5.23 7.28 2.67
C ASN A 23 4.16 6.61 1.80
N ALA A 24 4.51 6.27 0.57
CA ALA A 24 3.66 5.51 -0.32
C ALA A 24 4.41 4.36 -0.98
N VAL A 25 3.74 3.21 -1.05
CA VAL A 25 4.17 2.05 -1.83
C VAL A 25 3.25 1.92 -3.03
N ILE A 26 3.82 1.87 -4.23
CA ILE A 26 3.08 1.85 -5.49
C ILE A 26 3.28 0.49 -6.16
N GLY A 27 2.19 -0.16 -6.54
CA GLY A 27 2.28 -1.47 -7.18
C GLY A 27 1.06 -1.84 -8.01
N VAL A 28 1.17 -3.01 -8.65
CA VAL A 28 0.11 -3.63 -9.46
C VAL A 28 -0.23 -5.01 -8.91
N ALA A 29 -1.50 -5.38 -8.99
CA ALA A 29 -1.97 -6.70 -8.60
C ALA A 29 -2.23 -7.54 -9.85
N VAL A 30 -1.50 -8.65 -10.00
CA VAL A 30 -1.61 -9.56 -11.14
C VAL A 30 -2.00 -10.95 -10.62
N GLY A 31 -3.25 -11.33 -10.81
CA GLY A 31 -3.79 -12.58 -10.26
C GLY A 31 -3.68 -12.61 -8.73
N ASN A 32 -2.94 -13.56 -8.19
CA ASN A 32 -2.68 -13.70 -6.75
C ASN A 32 -1.34 -13.11 -6.29
N LYS A 33 -0.67 -12.34 -7.16
CA LYS A 33 0.64 -11.73 -6.91
C LYS A 33 0.51 -10.21 -6.78
N PHE A 34 1.41 -9.61 -6.03
CA PHE A 34 1.58 -8.17 -5.96
C PHE A 34 3.00 -7.77 -6.38
N MET A 35 3.09 -6.81 -7.27
CA MET A 35 4.36 -6.29 -7.78
C MET A 35 4.50 -4.84 -7.36
N VAL A 36 5.41 -4.55 -6.43
CA VAL A 36 5.82 -3.19 -6.10
C VAL A 36 6.70 -2.67 -7.24
N ILE A 37 6.31 -1.57 -7.83
CA ILE A 37 6.98 -0.97 -9.01
C ILE A 37 7.73 0.31 -8.66
N ASP A 38 7.29 1.02 -7.62
CA ASP A 38 7.84 2.31 -7.20
C ASP A 38 7.50 2.60 -5.74
N GLU A 39 8.11 3.65 -5.20
CA GLU A 39 7.84 4.18 -3.87
C GLU A 39 7.98 5.70 -3.82
N ILE A 40 7.34 6.32 -2.85
CA ILE A 40 7.59 7.70 -2.44
C ILE A 40 7.87 7.67 -0.95
N ALA A 41 9.03 8.18 -0.55
CA ALA A 41 9.44 8.24 0.84
C ALA A 41 9.58 9.68 1.32
N LYS A 42 9.19 9.91 2.57
CA LYS A 42 9.38 11.21 3.26
C LYS A 42 8.74 12.40 2.55
N SER A 43 7.56 12.23 1.95
CA SER A 43 6.79 13.36 1.43
C SER A 43 6.32 14.26 2.58
N HIS A 44 6.30 15.56 2.34
CA HIS A 44 6.02 16.55 3.38
C HIS A 44 4.56 16.49 3.86
N ASP A 45 3.63 16.42 2.91
CA ASP A 45 2.19 16.43 3.16
C ASP A 45 1.42 15.65 2.10
N THR A 46 0.11 15.54 2.30
CA THR A 46 -0.80 14.77 1.44
C THR A 46 -0.95 15.39 0.05
N ASP A 47 -0.92 16.69 -0.08
CA ASP A 47 -1.01 17.37 -1.36
C ASP A 47 0.24 17.13 -2.20
N SER A 48 1.41 17.18 -1.57
CA SER A 48 2.71 16.92 -2.21
C SER A 48 2.79 15.47 -2.72
N ILE A 49 2.41 14.49 -1.90
CA ILE A 49 2.45 13.08 -2.32
C ILE A 49 1.45 12.80 -3.45
N ALA A 50 0.26 13.42 -3.42
CA ALA A 50 -0.75 13.29 -4.47
C ALA A 50 -0.26 13.88 -5.81
N LYS A 51 0.36 15.06 -5.78
CA LYS A 51 0.97 15.70 -6.95
C LYS A 51 2.07 14.85 -7.55
N GLU A 52 2.93 14.30 -6.71
CA GLU A 52 4.02 13.44 -7.16
C GLU A 52 3.50 12.16 -7.82
N ILE A 53 2.50 11.50 -7.22
CA ILE A 53 1.84 10.34 -7.82
C ILE A 53 1.26 10.69 -9.19
N LYS A 54 0.51 11.79 -9.30
CA LYS A 54 -0.07 12.24 -10.57
C LYS A 54 0.97 12.61 -11.62
N SER A 55 2.09 13.19 -11.22
CA SER A 55 3.20 13.50 -12.11
C SER A 55 3.86 12.26 -12.69
N ARG A 56 4.05 11.22 -11.85
CA ARG A 56 4.65 9.95 -12.29
C ARG A 56 3.70 9.08 -13.11
N TYR A 57 2.39 9.13 -12.79
CA TYR A 57 1.35 8.24 -13.32
C TYR A 57 0.10 9.02 -13.76
N PRO A 58 0.20 9.88 -14.79
CA PRO A 58 -0.87 10.82 -15.17
C PRO A 58 -2.12 10.13 -15.73
N PHE A 59 -1.96 8.97 -16.37
CA PHE A 59 -3.04 8.28 -17.09
C PHE A 59 -3.60 7.08 -16.35
N ASN A 60 -2.86 6.53 -15.38
CA ASN A 60 -3.29 5.34 -14.64
C ASN A 60 -4.48 5.62 -13.74
N LYS A 61 -5.40 4.66 -13.65
CA LYS A 61 -6.41 4.63 -12.60
C LYS A 61 -5.76 4.26 -11.28
N ILE A 62 -5.94 5.10 -10.26
CA ILE A 62 -5.26 4.96 -8.97
C ILE A 62 -6.27 4.58 -7.90
N TYR A 63 -6.01 3.45 -7.24
CA TYR A 63 -6.72 3.00 -6.04
C TYR A 63 -5.79 3.16 -4.85
N ILE A 64 -6.23 3.89 -3.82
CA ILE A 64 -5.46 4.14 -2.61
C ILE A 64 -5.94 3.27 -1.46
N TYR A 65 -4.98 2.78 -0.68
CA TYR A 65 -5.16 1.98 0.53
C TYR A 65 -4.45 2.70 1.69
N PRO A 66 -5.01 3.83 2.15
CA PRO A 66 -4.38 4.62 3.17
C PRO A 66 -4.64 4.05 4.57
N ASP A 67 -3.85 4.52 5.53
CA ASP A 67 -4.19 4.46 6.95
C ASP A 67 -5.60 5.03 7.17
N ALA A 68 -6.48 4.26 7.83
CA ALA A 68 -7.86 4.67 8.09
C ALA A 68 -7.96 5.95 8.97
N SER A 69 -6.93 6.27 9.75
CA SER A 69 -6.88 7.49 10.55
C SER A 69 -6.82 8.78 9.71
N GLY A 70 -6.43 8.67 8.42
CA GLY A 70 -6.45 9.79 7.48
C GLY A 70 -7.83 10.39 7.21
N GLY A 71 -8.91 9.67 7.57
CA GLY A 71 -10.26 10.22 7.59
C GLY A 71 -10.52 11.24 8.70
N ASN A 72 -9.74 11.18 9.77
CA ASN A 72 -9.86 12.05 10.96
C ASN A 72 -8.75 13.09 11.07
N ARG A 73 -7.67 12.94 10.29
CA ARG A 73 -6.53 13.85 10.28
C ARG A 73 -6.62 14.79 9.09
N SER A 74 -6.13 16.00 9.29
CA SER A 74 -6.01 16.99 8.24
C SER A 74 -4.64 17.65 8.35
N THR A 75 -3.86 17.58 7.29
CA THR A 75 -2.65 18.39 7.11
C THR A 75 -2.99 19.81 6.69
N ASN A 76 -4.29 20.05 6.44
CA ASN A 76 -4.83 21.35 6.06
C ASN A 76 -6.15 21.56 6.83
N ALA A 77 -6.44 22.79 7.20
CA ALA A 77 -7.54 23.14 8.12
C ALA A 77 -8.95 22.86 7.57
N THR A 78 -9.11 22.48 6.31
CA THR A 78 -10.42 22.39 5.62
C THR A 78 -10.79 21.03 5.06
N LYS A 79 -9.83 20.12 4.84
CA LYS A 79 -10.06 18.79 4.25
C LYS A 79 -9.27 17.73 5.00
N THR A 80 -9.83 16.53 5.12
CA THR A 80 -9.08 15.37 5.61
C THR A 80 -8.05 14.90 4.56
N ASP A 81 -7.04 14.16 4.98
CA ASP A 81 -6.02 13.61 4.09
C ASP A 81 -6.64 12.73 2.98
N ILE A 82 -7.64 11.92 3.33
CA ILE A 82 -8.39 11.12 2.36
C ILE A 82 -9.14 12.02 1.36
N GLN A 83 -9.82 13.07 1.81
CA GLN A 83 -10.51 14.01 0.92
C GLN A 83 -9.56 14.75 -0.03
N ILE A 84 -8.33 15.04 0.41
CA ILE A 84 -7.31 15.61 -0.46
C ILE A 84 -6.97 14.61 -1.58
N LEU A 85 -6.66 13.35 -1.24
CA LEU A 85 -6.36 12.32 -2.24
C LEU A 85 -7.51 12.09 -3.22
N GLU A 86 -8.75 12.02 -2.73
CA GLU A 86 -9.94 11.89 -3.58
C GLU A 86 -10.12 13.08 -4.53
N SER A 87 -9.74 14.29 -4.12
CA SER A 87 -9.80 15.48 -4.99
C SER A 87 -8.84 15.41 -6.19
N TYR A 88 -7.81 14.56 -6.13
CA TYR A 88 -6.92 14.21 -7.25
C TYR A 88 -7.48 13.09 -8.15
N GLY A 89 -8.70 12.61 -7.85
CA GLY A 89 -9.36 11.53 -8.60
C GLY A 89 -8.90 10.14 -8.19
N PHE A 90 -8.29 9.99 -7.02
CA PHE A 90 -7.92 8.68 -6.48
C PHE A 90 -9.15 7.98 -5.88
N VAL A 91 -9.23 6.68 -6.10
CA VAL A 91 -10.35 5.87 -5.60
C VAL A 91 -9.97 5.29 -4.24
N ASN A 92 -10.61 5.75 -3.18
CA ASN A 92 -10.35 5.29 -1.83
C ASN A 92 -10.84 3.84 -1.63
N GLN A 93 -9.96 3.00 -1.08
CA GLN A 93 -10.20 1.61 -0.72
C GLN A 93 -9.79 1.33 0.73
N SER A 94 -9.70 2.38 1.58
CA SER A 94 -9.37 2.20 2.99
C SER A 94 -10.34 1.25 3.69
N ALA A 95 -9.88 0.59 4.72
CA ALA A 95 -10.76 -0.11 5.65
C ALA A 95 -11.54 0.91 6.51
N LEU A 96 -12.64 0.49 7.13
CA LEU A 96 -13.39 1.33 8.08
C LEU A 96 -12.55 1.66 9.33
N SER A 97 -11.63 0.79 9.67
CA SER A 97 -10.65 0.97 10.75
C SER A 97 -9.35 0.29 10.35
N ASN A 98 -8.24 0.73 10.95
CA ASN A 98 -6.96 0.09 10.70
C ASN A 98 -7.00 -1.38 11.13
N PRO A 99 -6.53 -2.29 10.28
CA PRO A 99 -6.36 -3.68 10.66
C PRO A 99 -5.32 -3.78 11.79
N PRO A 100 -5.42 -4.81 12.65
CA PRO A 100 -4.40 -5.08 13.66
C PRO A 100 -3.00 -5.16 13.02
N VAL A 101 -2.00 -4.61 13.70
CA VAL A 101 -0.61 -4.61 13.21
C VAL A 101 -0.15 -6.02 12.83
N ARG A 102 -0.44 -7.00 13.69
CA ARG A 102 -0.11 -8.40 13.43
C ARG A 102 -0.69 -8.93 12.12
N ASP A 103 -1.93 -8.55 11.78
CA ASP A 103 -2.59 -9.03 10.57
C ASP A 103 -1.98 -8.39 9.32
N ARG A 104 -1.57 -7.12 9.39
CA ARG A 104 -0.83 -6.45 8.32
C ARG A 104 0.52 -7.13 8.09
N VAL A 105 1.30 -7.35 9.14
CA VAL A 105 2.59 -8.05 9.08
C VAL A 105 2.42 -9.45 8.48
N ASN A 106 1.47 -10.23 8.98
CA ASN A 106 1.19 -11.58 8.49
C ASN A 106 0.80 -11.58 6.99
N SER A 107 0.06 -10.56 6.53
CA SER A 107 -0.32 -10.45 5.12
C SER A 107 0.89 -10.22 4.20
N VAL A 108 1.85 -9.40 4.63
CA VAL A 108 3.11 -9.17 3.90
C VAL A 108 3.96 -10.45 3.91
N GLN A 109 4.17 -11.05 5.08
CA GLN A 109 4.96 -12.28 5.21
C GLN A 109 4.38 -13.43 4.37
N GLY A 110 3.06 -13.60 4.36
CA GLY A 110 2.39 -14.62 3.56
C GLY A 110 2.51 -14.42 2.04
N LEU A 111 2.82 -13.20 1.59
CA LEU A 111 3.15 -12.91 0.18
C LEU A 111 4.65 -13.05 -0.10
N LEU A 112 5.52 -12.74 0.86
CA LEU A 112 6.96 -12.97 0.74
C LEU A 112 7.27 -14.46 0.63
N LEU A 113 6.70 -15.27 1.53
CA LEU A 113 6.83 -16.72 1.52
C LEU A 113 5.65 -17.35 2.24
N ASN A 114 4.83 -18.11 1.52
CA ASN A 114 3.71 -18.83 2.13
C ASN A 114 4.12 -20.23 2.63
N GLY A 115 3.20 -20.90 3.33
CA GLY A 115 3.43 -22.25 3.86
C GLY A 115 3.65 -23.34 2.79
N LYS A 116 3.45 -23.01 1.49
CA LYS A 116 3.76 -23.89 0.34
C LYS A 116 5.10 -23.58 -0.31
N GLY A 117 5.87 -22.62 0.23
CA GLY A 117 7.12 -22.18 -0.37
C GLY A 117 6.97 -21.25 -1.57
N GLU A 118 5.79 -20.67 -1.79
CA GLU A 118 5.54 -19.77 -2.94
C GLU A 118 5.79 -18.32 -2.55
N THR A 119 6.49 -17.58 -3.41
CA THR A 119 6.65 -16.12 -3.35
C THR A 119 5.64 -15.45 -4.26
N ARG A 120 4.85 -14.54 -3.70
CA ARG A 120 3.81 -13.79 -4.41
C ARG A 120 3.99 -12.27 -4.34
N LEU A 121 4.98 -11.79 -3.57
CA LEU A 121 5.39 -10.39 -3.53
C LEU A 121 6.69 -10.23 -4.32
N MET A 122 6.67 -9.36 -5.30
CA MET A 122 7.85 -8.96 -6.06
C MET A 122 8.09 -7.47 -5.85
N ILE A 123 9.33 -7.08 -5.63
CA ILE A 123 9.69 -5.70 -5.32
C ILE A 123 10.73 -5.22 -6.32
N SER A 124 10.42 -4.13 -7.02
CA SER A 124 11.37 -3.46 -7.90
C SER A 124 12.58 -2.97 -7.12
N LYS A 125 13.77 -3.11 -7.69
CA LYS A 125 15.01 -2.55 -7.13
C LYS A 125 14.97 -1.03 -6.95
N LYS A 126 13.99 -0.35 -7.55
CA LYS A 126 13.77 1.09 -7.37
C LYS A 126 13.15 1.43 -6.01
N ALA A 127 12.45 0.49 -5.39
CA ALA A 127 11.84 0.66 -4.07
C ALA A 127 12.91 0.41 -2.96
N VAL A 128 13.95 1.24 -2.96
CA VAL A 128 15.13 1.08 -2.11
C VAL A 128 14.79 1.21 -0.63
N LYS A 129 13.94 2.19 -0.29
CA LYS A 129 13.55 2.43 1.12
C LYS A 129 12.65 1.33 1.65
N LEU A 130 11.72 0.83 0.83
CA LEU A 130 10.89 -0.32 1.21
C LEU A 130 11.75 -1.57 1.45
N ILE A 131 12.70 -1.84 0.54
CA ILE A 131 13.62 -2.99 0.70
C ILE A 131 14.39 -2.85 2.01
N GLU A 132 14.98 -1.69 2.27
CA GLU A 132 15.69 -1.40 3.53
C GLU A 132 14.77 -1.63 4.74
N CYS A 133 13.54 -1.11 4.72
CA CYS A 133 12.59 -1.28 5.80
C CYS A 133 12.22 -2.76 6.04
N LEU A 134 12.04 -3.55 4.98
CA LEU A 134 11.74 -4.98 5.10
C LEU A 134 12.93 -5.79 5.67
N GLU A 135 14.15 -5.40 5.31
CA GLU A 135 15.37 -6.09 5.75
C GLU A 135 15.77 -5.73 7.19
N LEU A 136 15.54 -4.49 7.59
CA LEU A 136 16.02 -3.96 8.89
C LEU A 136 14.94 -3.88 9.98
N GLN A 137 13.66 -4.17 9.66
CA GLN A 137 12.59 -4.15 10.64
C GLN A 137 12.84 -5.17 11.75
N SER A 138 13.08 -4.69 12.95
CA SER A 138 13.09 -5.49 14.18
C SER A 138 11.69 -5.63 14.77
N TYR A 139 11.54 -6.62 15.65
CA TYR A 139 10.29 -6.90 16.34
C TYR A 139 10.53 -6.94 17.85
N ASN A 140 9.59 -6.38 18.59
CA ASN A 140 9.60 -6.41 20.05
C ASN A 140 9.24 -7.81 20.60
N GLU A 141 9.31 -7.98 21.91
CA GLU A 141 8.99 -9.25 22.59
C GLU A 141 7.56 -9.76 22.34
N ARG A 142 6.64 -8.88 21.93
CA ARG A 142 5.25 -9.21 21.58
C ARG A 142 5.09 -9.60 20.11
N GLY A 143 6.19 -9.59 19.33
CA GLY A 143 6.17 -9.86 17.89
C GLY A 143 5.56 -8.73 17.06
N GLU A 144 5.50 -7.50 17.60
CA GLU A 144 5.08 -6.31 16.87
C GLU A 144 6.32 -5.57 16.34
N PRO A 145 6.22 -4.88 15.17
CA PRO A 145 7.31 -4.07 14.65
C PRO A 145 7.80 -3.06 15.67
N ASP A 146 9.11 -3.01 15.87
CA ASP A 146 9.75 -1.97 16.65
C ASP A 146 9.70 -0.67 15.84
N LYS A 147 9.22 0.40 16.49
CA LYS A 147 9.01 1.71 15.86
C LYS A 147 10.15 2.69 16.09
N ASP A 148 11.06 2.39 17.00
CA ASP A 148 12.12 3.33 17.41
C ASP A 148 13.08 3.64 16.25
N ALA A 149 13.30 2.68 15.35
CA ALA A 149 14.17 2.83 14.19
C ALA A 149 13.47 3.44 12.95
N GLY A 150 12.13 3.59 12.98
CA GLY A 150 11.35 4.21 11.89
C GLY A 150 11.29 3.38 10.60
N TYR A 151 11.50 2.06 10.69
CA TYR A 151 11.37 1.13 9.55
C TYR A 151 9.94 0.66 9.33
N ASP A 152 9.02 0.96 10.24
CA ASP A 152 7.63 0.53 10.20
C ASP A 152 6.79 1.25 9.12
N HIS A 153 7.09 2.51 8.81
CA HIS A 153 6.24 3.35 7.94
C HIS A 153 6.02 2.78 6.52
N MET A 154 7.11 2.39 5.83
CA MET A 154 6.99 1.79 4.48
C MET A 154 6.34 0.41 4.53
N ASN A 155 6.64 -0.36 5.59
CA ASN A 155 6.06 -1.67 5.82
C ASN A 155 4.56 -1.56 6.13
N ASP A 156 4.13 -0.55 6.87
CA ASP A 156 2.72 -0.26 7.13
C ASP A 156 1.98 0.13 5.83
N ALA A 157 2.56 1.01 5.01
CA ALA A 157 2.01 1.37 3.70
C ALA A 157 1.80 0.13 2.81
N LEU A 158 2.78 -0.78 2.73
CA LEU A 158 2.64 -2.06 2.03
C LEU A 158 1.59 -2.95 2.69
N GLY A 159 1.55 -3.00 4.01
CA GLY A 159 0.63 -3.80 4.81
C GLY A 159 -0.84 -3.46 4.56
N TYR A 160 -1.19 -2.19 4.38
CA TYR A 160 -2.56 -1.78 4.06
C TYR A 160 -3.03 -2.34 2.72
N ILE A 161 -2.18 -2.35 1.69
CA ILE A 161 -2.51 -2.95 0.38
C ILE A 161 -2.68 -4.45 0.51
N THR A 162 -1.67 -5.12 1.07
CA THR A 162 -1.61 -6.59 1.09
C THR A 162 -2.72 -7.17 1.93
N TRP A 163 -2.99 -6.58 3.08
CA TRP A 163 -4.12 -6.98 3.93
C TRP A 163 -5.46 -6.83 3.20
N ARG A 164 -5.67 -5.71 2.51
CA ARG A 164 -6.94 -5.45 1.81
C ARG A 164 -7.16 -6.36 0.62
N LEU A 165 -6.11 -6.65 -0.14
CA LEU A 165 -6.21 -7.40 -1.39
C LEU A 165 -6.08 -8.92 -1.22
N PHE A 166 -5.30 -9.39 -0.23
CA PHE A 166 -4.87 -10.78 -0.15
C PHE A 166 -5.22 -11.46 1.18
N ASN A 167 -5.91 -10.79 2.10
CA ASN A 167 -6.40 -11.44 3.31
C ASN A 167 -7.50 -12.45 2.94
N PRO A 168 -7.37 -13.72 3.35
CA PRO A 168 -8.37 -14.77 3.06
C PRO A 168 -9.79 -14.40 3.49
N LEU A 169 -9.94 -13.63 4.57
CA LEU A 169 -11.25 -13.18 5.06
C LEU A 169 -11.95 -12.21 4.10
N HIS A 170 -11.19 -11.52 3.23
CA HIS A 170 -11.73 -10.61 2.22
C HIS A 170 -11.86 -11.26 0.85
N MET A 171 -11.14 -12.36 0.60
CA MET A 171 -11.20 -13.08 -0.68
C MET A 171 -12.50 -13.87 -0.86
N GLY A 172 -13.22 -14.18 0.24
CA GLY A 172 -14.51 -14.90 0.22
C GLY A 172 -15.75 -14.07 -0.10
N ALA A 173 -15.67 -12.74 -0.06
CA ALA A 173 -16.86 -11.87 -0.12
C ALA A 173 -17.19 -11.28 -1.50
N GLY A 174 -16.53 -11.66 -2.61
CA GLY A 174 -16.80 -10.95 -3.86
C GLY A 174 -16.19 -11.46 -5.17
N ARG A 175 -15.91 -12.73 -5.37
CA ARG A 175 -15.64 -13.26 -6.72
C ARG A 175 -16.60 -14.38 -7.08
N LYS A 176 -17.83 -14.02 -7.47
CA LYS A 176 -18.55 -14.82 -8.48
C LYS A 176 -17.84 -14.59 -9.82
N THR A 177 -16.78 -15.34 -10.08
CA THR A 177 -16.26 -15.51 -11.44
C THR A 177 -17.32 -16.29 -12.20
N GLY A 178 -18.12 -15.57 -12.98
CA GLY A 178 -18.96 -16.20 -14.00
C GLY A 178 -18.02 -16.85 -15.02
N ILE A 179 -17.84 -18.15 -14.91
CA ILE A 179 -17.28 -18.98 -15.99
C ILE A 179 -18.35 -18.97 -17.08
N ARG A 180 -18.15 -18.19 -18.15
CA ARG A 180 -18.85 -18.38 -19.40
C ARG A 180 -18.15 -19.56 -20.09
N LEU A 181 -18.80 -20.71 -20.08
CA LEU A 181 -18.49 -21.82 -21.00
C LEU A 181 -19.03 -21.40 -22.37
N TYR A 182 -18.17 -21.40 -23.38
CA TYR A 182 -18.52 -21.39 -24.79
C TYR A 182 -18.44 -22.82 -25.32
#